data_4cf24176110ccfa4398ee6288bad4df4
#
_entry.id   4cf24176110ccfa4398ee6288bad4df4
#
_cell.length_a   1.000
_cell.length_b   1.000
_cell.length_c   1.000
_cell.angle_alpha   90.00
_cell.angle_beta   90.00
_cell.angle_gamma   90.00
#
_symmetry.space_group_name_H-M   'P 1'
#
loop_
_entity.id
_entity.type
_entity.pdbx_description
1 polymer ?
#
loop_
_entity_poly.entity_id
_entity_poly.type
_entity_poly.pdbx_seq_one_letter_code
_entity_poly.pdbx_strand_id
1 'polypeptide(L)'
;WQITVYDAAFETPASIKGKVFYQIFPDRFCEGVENKPMPFPDRIYQADKHAEPFWQPNEVGGHLNEDYFGGDLKGIQLKLPYLHQMGIDFIYLNPIFEAHSNHRYNTADYLNVDPLLGTNEDFETLCAEAKRYGIGIVLDGVFSHTGSDSRYFNREGRYGEGGAYRDPNSPYRS
;
A
#
# COMPACT_ATOMS: atom_id res chain seq x y z
N TRP A 1 -24.00 -3.41 21.10
CA TRP A 1 -23.32 -4.70 20.94
C TRP A 1 -23.56 -5.23 19.54
N GLN A 2 -22.51 -5.77 18.91
CA GLN A 2 -22.60 -6.42 17.61
C GLN A 2 -22.51 -7.94 17.81
N ILE A 3 -23.41 -8.69 17.17
CA ILE A 3 -23.40 -10.16 17.18
C ILE A 3 -23.22 -10.62 15.75
N THR A 4 -22.21 -11.45 15.52
CA THR A 4 -21.99 -12.08 14.24
C THR A 4 -22.68 -13.44 14.22
N VAL A 5 -23.52 -13.66 13.21
CA VAL A 5 -24.17 -14.94 12.95
C VAL A 5 -23.56 -15.53 11.68
N TYR A 6 -23.08 -16.77 11.75
CA TYR A 6 -22.48 -17.47 10.62
C TYR A 6 -22.94 -18.93 10.60
N ASP A 7 -22.73 -19.61 9.49
CA ASP A 7 -23.06 -21.03 9.33
C ASP A 7 -22.28 -21.87 10.35
N ALA A 8 -22.98 -22.78 11.03
CA ALA A 8 -22.39 -23.69 12.00
C ALA A 8 -21.31 -24.61 11.41
N ALA A 9 -21.35 -24.84 10.09
CA ALA A 9 -20.35 -25.60 9.35
C ALA A 9 -19.13 -24.75 8.91
N PHE A 10 -19.12 -23.41 9.19
CA PHE A 10 -17.99 -22.58 8.87
C PHE A 10 -16.75 -22.99 9.66
N GLU A 11 -15.66 -23.28 8.95
CA GLU A 11 -14.36 -23.55 9.55
C GLU A 11 -13.33 -22.53 9.10
N THR A 12 -12.60 -21.96 10.07
CA THR A 12 -11.43 -21.14 9.76
C THR A 12 -10.37 -22.02 9.09
N PRO A 13 -9.79 -21.58 7.93
CA PRO A 13 -8.74 -22.34 7.28
C PRO A 13 -7.57 -22.69 8.22
N ALA A 14 -7.14 -23.94 8.20
CA ALA A 14 -6.05 -24.40 9.07
C ALA A 14 -4.74 -23.62 8.86
N SER A 15 -4.55 -23.07 7.65
CA SER A 15 -3.37 -22.27 7.30
C SER A 15 -3.24 -20.96 8.08
N ILE A 16 -4.33 -20.45 8.69
CA ILE A 16 -4.31 -19.19 9.45
C ILE A 16 -4.62 -19.36 10.94
N LYS A 17 -5.04 -20.57 11.37
CA LYS A 17 -5.31 -20.83 12.79
C LYS A 17 -4.04 -20.76 13.62
N GLY A 18 -4.04 -19.90 14.66
CA GLY A 18 -2.92 -19.73 15.58
C GLY A 18 -1.69 -19.04 14.98
N LYS A 19 -1.85 -18.36 13.85
CA LYS A 19 -0.78 -17.68 13.12
C LYS A 19 -0.61 -16.24 13.58
N VAL A 20 0.63 -15.75 13.51
CA VAL A 20 1.00 -14.37 13.86
C VAL A 20 1.05 -13.52 12.58
N PHE A 21 0.23 -12.48 12.55
CA PHE A 21 0.22 -11.49 11.47
C PHE A 21 0.95 -10.23 11.91
N TYR A 22 1.88 -9.76 11.09
CA TYR A 22 2.59 -8.50 11.31
C TYR A 22 2.22 -7.49 10.22
N GLN A 23 1.58 -6.40 10.62
CA GLN A 23 1.19 -5.33 9.70
C GLN A 23 2.38 -4.43 9.41
N ILE A 24 2.62 -4.15 8.13
CA ILE A 24 3.66 -3.25 7.65
C ILE A 24 3.02 -2.10 6.87
N PHE A 25 3.34 -0.87 7.28
CA PHE A 25 3.18 0.32 6.46
C PHE A 25 4.48 0.50 5.66
N PRO A 26 4.49 0.16 4.35
CA PRO A 26 5.74 -0.02 3.61
C PRO A 26 6.68 1.17 3.65
N ASP A 27 6.15 2.38 3.42
CA ASP A 27 6.94 3.62 3.42
C ASP A 27 7.69 3.87 4.74
N ARG A 28 7.17 3.37 5.87
CA ARG A 28 7.70 3.61 7.21
C ARG A 28 8.55 2.46 7.76
N PHE A 29 8.73 1.39 7.02
CA PHE A 29 9.33 0.17 7.56
C PHE A 29 10.83 0.06 7.33
N CYS A 30 11.25 -0.01 6.07
CA CYS A 30 12.67 -0.17 5.73
C CYS A 30 12.90 0.30 4.30
N GLU A 31 13.89 1.16 4.10
CA GLU A 31 14.36 1.56 2.77
C GLU A 31 15.36 0.52 2.25
N GLY A 32 15.11 -0.03 1.08
CA GLY A 32 16.00 -0.97 0.40
C GLY A 32 16.68 -0.37 -0.83
N VAL A 33 16.08 0.68 -1.42
CA VAL A 33 16.62 1.41 -2.56
C VAL A 33 16.73 2.88 -2.19
N GLU A 34 17.95 3.40 -2.15
CA GLU A 34 18.24 4.81 -1.85
C GLU A 34 17.97 5.74 -3.05
N ASN A 35 17.76 7.03 -2.77
CA ASN A 35 17.68 8.10 -3.76
C ASN A 35 16.60 7.88 -4.85
N LYS A 36 15.44 7.40 -4.46
CA LYS A 36 14.31 7.23 -5.39
C LYS A 36 13.84 8.58 -5.93
N PRO A 37 13.55 8.67 -7.24
CA PRO A 37 12.97 9.88 -7.80
C PRO A 37 11.54 10.07 -7.27
N MET A 38 11.21 11.30 -6.85
CA MET A 38 9.84 11.66 -6.49
C MET A 38 9.05 11.93 -7.77
N PRO A 39 7.99 11.18 -8.06
CA PRO A 39 7.23 11.32 -9.29
C PRO A 39 6.38 12.59 -9.35
N PHE A 40 6.14 13.22 -8.21
CA PHE A 40 5.37 14.46 -8.10
C PHE A 40 6.11 15.48 -7.24
N PRO A 41 6.09 16.78 -7.64
CA PRO A 41 6.86 17.84 -6.96
C PRO A 41 6.34 18.20 -5.56
N ASP A 42 5.12 17.83 -5.24
CA ASP A 42 4.48 18.05 -3.95
C ASP A 42 4.71 16.92 -2.94
N ARG A 43 5.37 15.84 -3.34
CA ARG A 43 5.82 14.78 -2.42
C ARG A 43 7.13 15.18 -1.76
N ILE A 44 7.20 15.05 -0.44
CA ILE A 44 8.33 15.45 0.37
C ILE A 44 9.05 14.22 0.91
N TYR A 45 10.30 14.03 0.46
CA TYR A 45 11.13 12.94 0.99
C TYR A 45 11.82 13.39 2.26
N GLN A 46 11.63 12.61 3.34
CA GLN A 46 12.29 12.81 4.62
C GLN A 46 13.67 12.14 4.61
N ALA A 47 14.71 12.94 4.52
CA ALA A 47 16.09 12.45 4.60
C ALA A 47 16.42 11.95 6.01
N ASP A 48 15.93 12.64 7.04
CA ASP A 48 16.02 12.18 8.42
C ASP A 48 14.92 11.15 8.71
N LYS A 49 15.30 9.90 8.85
CA LYS A 49 14.40 8.78 9.15
C LYS A 49 13.81 8.81 10.55
N HIS A 50 14.30 9.70 11.42
CA HIS A 50 13.79 9.95 12.77
C HIS A 50 12.94 11.23 12.86
N ALA A 51 12.77 11.95 11.75
CA ALA A 51 11.91 13.12 11.71
C ALA A 51 10.46 12.75 12.09
N GLU A 52 9.76 13.71 12.71
CA GLU A 52 8.33 13.52 12.97
C GLU A 52 7.55 13.56 11.64
N PRO A 53 6.66 12.59 11.39
CA PRO A 53 5.72 12.65 10.27
C PRO A 53 4.84 13.89 10.34
N PHE A 54 4.36 14.38 9.21
CA PHE A 54 3.39 15.46 9.15
C PHE A 54 2.05 15.01 9.75
N TRP A 55 1.73 15.51 10.93
CA TRP A 55 0.52 15.12 11.67
C TRP A 55 -0.43 16.30 11.93
N GLN A 56 0.07 17.53 11.82
CA GLN A 56 -0.76 18.71 11.99
C GLN A 56 -1.51 19.06 10.70
N PRO A 57 -2.76 19.54 10.81
CA PRO A 57 -3.47 20.04 9.65
C PRO A 57 -2.77 21.30 9.08
N ASN A 58 -2.84 21.46 7.77
CA ASN A 58 -2.41 22.69 7.10
C ASN A 58 -3.37 23.86 7.42
N GLU A 59 -3.08 25.05 6.88
CA GLU A 59 -3.83 26.29 7.12
C GLU A 59 -5.34 26.19 6.76
N VAL A 60 -5.73 25.25 5.89
CA VAL A 60 -7.13 25.02 5.49
C VAL A 60 -7.75 23.78 6.18
N GLY A 61 -7.06 23.23 7.18
CA GLY A 61 -7.55 22.10 7.97
C GLY A 61 -7.38 20.72 7.31
N GLY A 62 -6.67 20.65 6.17
CA GLY A 62 -6.35 19.38 5.50
C GLY A 62 -5.08 18.75 6.09
N HIS A 63 -5.04 17.41 6.13
CA HIS A 63 -3.83 16.68 6.47
C HIS A 63 -2.99 16.43 5.22
N LEU A 64 -1.70 16.76 5.29
CA LEU A 64 -0.75 16.48 4.22
C LEU A 64 -0.24 15.05 4.40
N ASN A 65 -0.65 14.15 3.52
CA ASN A 65 -0.14 12.76 3.47
C ASN A 65 0.91 12.62 2.37
N GLU A 66 1.83 13.58 2.30
CA GLU A 66 2.79 13.81 1.21
C GLU A 66 4.24 13.65 1.65
N ASP A 67 4.48 13.36 2.94
CA ASP A 67 5.80 13.06 3.50
C ASP A 67 6.12 11.56 3.35
N TYR A 68 7.29 11.28 2.79
CA TYR A 68 7.75 9.92 2.50
C TYR A 68 9.08 9.64 3.19
N PHE A 69 9.19 8.49 3.83
CA PHE A 69 10.40 8.03 4.50
C PHE A 69 11.18 7.00 3.69
N GLY A 70 10.66 6.62 2.53
CA GLY A 70 11.37 5.84 1.53
C GLY A 70 11.39 4.33 1.77
N GLY A 71 10.66 3.80 2.74
CA GLY A 71 10.48 2.35 2.85
C GLY A 71 9.88 1.75 1.59
N ASP A 72 10.26 0.53 1.23
CA ASP A 72 9.89 -0.12 -0.03
C ASP A 72 9.84 -1.65 0.06
N LEU A 73 9.41 -2.30 -1.04
CA LEU A 73 9.32 -3.76 -1.13
C LEU A 73 10.69 -4.43 -0.97
N LYS A 74 11.74 -3.79 -1.49
CA LYS A 74 13.12 -4.29 -1.34
C LYS A 74 13.57 -4.25 0.11
N GLY A 75 13.24 -3.19 0.84
CA GLY A 75 13.51 -3.08 2.28
C GLY A 75 12.77 -4.16 3.09
N ILE A 76 11.51 -4.43 2.75
CA ILE A 76 10.76 -5.54 3.37
C ILE A 76 11.45 -6.87 3.07
N GLN A 77 11.86 -7.11 1.83
CA GLN A 77 12.59 -8.32 1.44
C GLN A 77 13.87 -8.50 2.26
N LEU A 78 14.66 -7.44 2.49
CA LEU A 78 15.86 -7.47 3.30
C LEU A 78 15.59 -7.82 4.77
N LYS A 79 14.39 -7.54 5.27
CA LYS A 79 13.97 -7.81 6.64
C LYS A 79 13.26 -9.17 6.84
N LEU A 80 13.07 -9.97 5.79
CA LEU A 80 12.46 -11.30 5.92
C LEU A 80 13.18 -12.21 6.93
N PRO A 81 14.52 -12.30 6.99
CA PRO A 81 15.21 -13.09 8.01
C PRO A 81 14.86 -12.66 9.44
N TYR A 82 14.80 -11.35 9.69
CA TYR A 82 14.42 -10.78 10.96
C TYR A 82 12.98 -11.13 11.34
N LEU A 83 12.04 -10.95 10.39
CA LEU A 83 10.63 -11.28 10.61
C LEU A 83 10.42 -12.79 10.87
N HIS A 84 11.15 -13.63 10.16
CA HIS A 84 11.15 -15.07 10.39
C HIS A 84 11.65 -15.43 11.79
N GLN A 85 12.75 -14.81 12.26
CA GLN A 85 13.29 -15.01 13.62
C GLN A 85 12.31 -14.55 14.71
N MET A 86 11.49 -13.54 14.42
CA MET A 86 10.41 -13.08 15.30
C MET A 86 9.22 -14.05 15.36
N GLY A 87 9.17 -15.07 14.51
CA GLY A 87 8.07 -16.02 14.45
C GLY A 87 6.83 -15.46 13.71
N ILE A 88 7.04 -14.52 12.77
CA ILE A 88 5.95 -14.00 11.94
C ILE A 88 5.58 -15.03 10.88
N ASP A 89 4.28 -15.37 10.82
CA ASP A 89 3.73 -16.30 9.83
C ASP A 89 3.19 -15.56 8.59
N PHE A 90 2.64 -14.35 8.79
CA PHE A 90 2.06 -13.54 7.71
C PHE A 90 2.45 -12.08 7.84
N ILE A 91 2.76 -11.45 6.71
CA ILE A 91 2.90 -10.01 6.59
C ILE A 91 1.62 -9.47 5.96
N TYR A 92 0.93 -8.55 6.67
CA TYR A 92 -0.16 -7.76 6.12
C TYR A 92 0.41 -6.44 5.64
N LEU A 93 0.40 -6.21 4.32
CA LEU A 93 0.88 -4.97 3.73
C LEU A 93 -0.27 -3.96 3.64
N ASN A 94 -0.10 -2.78 4.24
CA ASN A 94 -0.92 -1.63 3.88
C ASN A 94 -0.84 -1.40 2.36
N PRO A 95 -1.78 -0.66 1.75
CA PRO A 95 -1.87 -0.58 0.28
C PRO A 95 -0.54 -0.31 -0.41
N ILE A 96 -0.24 -1.09 -1.44
CA ILE A 96 1.00 -0.99 -2.23
C ILE A 96 0.77 -0.48 -3.65
N PHE A 97 -0.49 -0.36 -4.08
CA PHE A 97 -0.84 0.07 -5.43
C PHE A 97 -0.56 1.55 -5.64
N GLU A 98 -0.35 1.94 -6.91
CA GLU A 98 -0.08 3.33 -7.29
C GLU A 98 -1.12 4.27 -6.68
N ALA A 99 -0.64 5.31 -6.00
CA ALA A 99 -1.45 6.34 -5.38
C ALA A 99 -0.62 7.61 -5.15
N HIS A 100 -1.30 8.74 -4.93
CA HIS A 100 -0.61 10.00 -4.67
C HIS A 100 -0.16 10.16 -3.21
N SER A 101 -0.96 9.67 -2.25
CA SER A 101 -0.66 9.78 -0.83
C SER A 101 0.32 8.70 -0.33
N ASN A 102 0.99 8.98 0.77
CA ASN A 102 1.92 8.04 1.41
C ASN A 102 1.23 6.76 1.92
N HIS A 103 -0.04 6.85 2.33
CA HIS A 103 -0.83 5.71 2.83
C HIS A 103 -1.47 4.87 1.73
N ARG A 104 -1.58 5.39 0.51
CA ARG A 104 -2.10 4.73 -0.71
C ARG A 104 -3.53 4.21 -0.64
N TYR A 105 -4.32 4.63 0.35
CA TYR A 105 -5.75 4.30 0.40
C TYR A 105 -6.58 5.01 -0.67
N ASN A 106 -6.05 6.06 -1.31
CA ASN A 106 -6.62 6.72 -2.49
C ASN A 106 -6.04 6.12 -3.78
N THR A 107 -6.20 4.83 -3.98
CA THR A 107 -5.63 4.08 -5.10
C THR A 107 -5.91 4.76 -6.45
N ALA A 108 -4.84 4.94 -7.23
CA ALA A 108 -4.88 5.53 -8.57
C ALA A 108 -4.91 4.45 -9.67
N ASP A 109 -4.16 3.36 -9.50
CA ASP A 109 -4.16 2.21 -10.41
C ASP A 109 -3.98 0.91 -9.62
N TYR A 110 -4.97 0.00 -9.70
CA TYR A 110 -4.91 -1.31 -9.04
C TYR A 110 -4.02 -2.35 -9.74
N LEU A 111 -3.54 -2.06 -10.95
CA LEU A 111 -2.75 -3.01 -11.74
C LEU A 111 -1.24 -2.85 -11.54
N ASN A 112 -0.83 -1.74 -10.93
CA ASN A 112 0.57 -1.40 -10.76
C ASN A 112 0.92 -1.12 -9.30
N VAL A 113 2.07 -1.62 -8.88
CA VAL A 113 2.71 -1.22 -7.63
C VAL A 113 3.13 0.26 -7.73
N ASP A 114 2.99 1.00 -6.63
CA ASP A 114 3.46 2.39 -6.56
C ASP A 114 4.97 2.46 -6.84
N PRO A 115 5.42 3.31 -7.78
CA PRO A 115 6.83 3.41 -8.16
C PRO A 115 7.80 3.71 -7.01
N LEU A 116 7.33 4.34 -5.94
CA LEU A 116 8.13 4.58 -4.73
C LEU A 116 8.36 3.32 -3.90
N LEU A 117 7.50 2.32 -4.06
CA LEU A 117 7.63 1.03 -3.38
C LEU A 117 8.39 0.00 -4.21
N GLY A 118 8.40 0.15 -5.54
CA GLY A 118 9.02 -0.78 -6.48
C GLY A 118 8.18 -1.04 -7.70
N THR A 119 8.36 -2.20 -8.29
CA THR A 119 7.65 -2.68 -9.48
C THR A 119 6.78 -3.89 -9.15
N ASN A 120 5.97 -4.34 -10.12
CA ASN A 120 5.23 -5.60 -10.01
C ASN A 120 6.19 -6.79 -9.85
N GLU A 121 7.32 -6.77 -10.55
CA GLU A 121 8.37 -7.80 -10.47
C GLU A 121 9.05 -7.82 -9.09
N ASP A 122 9.24 -6.65 -8.46
CA ASP A 122 9.74 -6.57 -7.08
C ASP A 122 8.75 -7.20 -6.11
N PHE A 123 7.45 -7.01 -6.33
CA PHE A 123 6.42 -7.65 -5.51
C PHE A 123 6.39 -9.18 -5.71
N GLU A 124 6.49 -9.67 -6.94
CA GLU A 124 6.60 -11.11 -7.22
C GLU A 124 7.84 -11.71 -6.53
N THR A 125 8.96 -10.99 -6.58
CA THR A 125 10.21 -11.39 -5.92
C THR A 125 10.04 -11.43 -4.40
N LEU A 126 9.41 -10.42 -3.81
CA LEU A 126 9.10 -10.41 -2.37
C LEU A 126 8.25 -11.61 -1.98
N CYS A 127 7.20 -11.94 -2.75
CA CYS A 127 6.34 -13.08 -2.48
C CYS A 127 7.11 -14.42 -2.55
N ALA A 128 7.98 -14.57 -3.56
CA ALA A 128 8.79 -15.77 -3.73
C ALA A 128 9.78 -15.94 -2.56
N GLU A 129 10.47 -14.86 -2.15
CA GLU A 129 11.39 -14.89 -1.03
C GLU A 129 10.66 -15.11 0.31
N ALA A 130 9.53 -14.43 0.56
CA ALA A 130 8.74 -14.62 1.78
C ALA A 130 8.31 -16.09 1.94
N LYS A 131 7.90 -16.73 0.84
CA LYS A 131 7.56 -18.16 0.82
C LYS A 131 8.73 -19.06 1.25
N ARG A 132 9.99 -18.70 0.92
CA ARG A 132 11.18 -19.46 1.34
C ARG A 132 11.40 -19.39 2.85
N TYR A 133 10.95 -18.30 3.49
CA TYR A 133 10.96 -18.14 4.95
C TYR A 133 9.68 -18.66 5.62
N GLY A 134 8.76 -19.28 4.87
CA GLY A 134 7.48 -19.76 5.40
C GLY A 134 6.51 -18.63 5.76
N ILE A 135 6.74 -17.41 5.23
CA ILE A 135 5.91 -16.22 5.50
C ILE A 135 4.92 -16.02 4.35
N GLY A 136 3.64 -15.93 4.68
CA GLY A 136 2.59 -15.54 3.74
C GLY A 136 2.47 -14.03 3.60
N ILE A 137 1.99 -13.56 2.43
CA ILE A 137 1.71 -12.14 2.18
C ILE A 137 0.21 -11.94 2.05
N VAL A 138 -0.31 -10.92 2.72
CA VAL A 138 -1.70 -10.45 2.63
C VAL A 138 -1.67 -8.99 2.17
N LEU A 139 -2.40 -8.68 1.10
CA LEU A 139 -2.53 -7.32 0.59
C LEU A 139 -3.78 -6.64 1.12
N ASP A 140 -3.66 -5.36 1.43
CA ASP A 140 -4.80 -4.49 1.69
C ASP A 140 -5.51 -4.16 0.36
N GLY A 141 -6.73 -4.63 0.21
CA GLY A 141 -7.56 -4.41 -0.97
C GLY A 141 -8.57 -3.29 -0.75
N VAL A 142 -8.24 -2.07 -1.16
CA VAL A 142 -9.10 -0.89 -1.04
C VAL A 142 -10.10 -0.86 -2.19
N PHE A 143 -11.12 -1.74 -2.17
CA PHE A 143 -12.06 -1.90 -3.30
C PHE A 143 -13.34 -1.06 -3.16
N SER A 144 -13.52 -0.34 -2.05
CA SER A 144 -14.72 0.48 -1.79
C SER A 144 -14.70 1.85 -2.49
N HIS A 145 -13.53 2.35 -2.86
CA HIS A 145 -13.34 3.65 -3.51
C HIS A 145 -11.98 3.74 -4.21
N THR A 146 -11.80 4.80 -5.01
CA THR A 146 -10.52 5.14 -5.65
C THR A 146 -10.14 6.58 -5.32
N GLY A 147 -8.91 6.97 -5.62
CA GLY A 147 -8.51 8.37 -5.61
C GLY A 147 -9.29 9.19 -6.65
N SER A 148 -9.52 10.47 -6.37
CA SER A 148 -10.13 11.39 -7.36
C SER A 148 -9.25 11.55 -8.60
N ASP A 149 -7.95 11.37 -8.44
CA ASP A 149 -6.91 11.41 -9.46
C ASP A 149 -6.63 10.04 -10.12
N SER A 150 -7.40 8.99 -9.76
CA SER A 150 -7.22 7.65 -10.31
C SER A 150 -7.52 7.59 -11.81
N ARG A 151 -6.98 6.57 -12.49
CA ARG A 151 -7.32 6.28 -13.90
C ARG A 151 -8.80 5.97 -14.10
N TYR A 152 -9.49 5.53 -13.06
CA TYR A 152 -10.90 5.15 -13.08
C TYR A 152 -11.84 6.36 -12.99
N PHE A 153 -11.50 7.36 -12.17
CA PHE A 153 -12.27 8.59 -11.98
C PHE A 153 -11.69 9.77 -12.79
N ASN A 154 -10.38 10.01 -12.70
CA ASN A 154 -9.59 10.96 -13.49
C ASN A 154 -10.07 12.43 -13.40
N ARG A 155 -10.40 12.90 -12.20
CA ARG A 155 -10.84 14.29 -11.98
C ARG A 155 -9.77 15.29 -12.43
N GLU A 156 -8.53 15.05 -12.07
CA GLU A 156 -7.37 15.91 -12.30
C GLU A 156 -6.81 15.79 -13.74
N GLY A 157 -7.27 14.81 -14.53
CA GLY A 157 -6.85 14.63 -15.91
C GLY A 157 -5.47 14.02 -16.12
N ARG A 158 -4.92 13.37 -15.10
CA ARG A 158 -3.59 12.75 -15.17
C ARG A 158 -3.50 11.59 -16.18
N TYR A 159 -4.62 10.96 -16.48
CA TYR A 159 -4.73 9.84 -17.42
C TYR A 159 -5.42 10.22 -18.74
N GLY A 160 -5.26 11.48 -19.19
CA GLY A 160 -5.85 11.97 -20.42
C GLY A 160 -7.37 12.20 -20.33
N GLU A 161 -8.12 11.81 -21.39
CA GLU A 161 -9.56 12.06 -21.46
C GLU A 161 -10.43 10.94 -20.85
N GLY A 162 -9.85 9.81 -20.46
CA GLY A 162 -10.57 8.68 -19.86
C GLY A 162 -11.03 8.93 -18.42
N GLY A 163 -11.76 7.95 -17.87
CA GLY A 163 -12.25 7.97 -16.50
C GLY A 163 -13.67 8.53 -16.33
N ALA A 164 -14.34 8.13 -15.25
CA ALA A 164 -15.77 8.42 -15.04
C ALA A 164 -16.10 9.92 -14.93
N TYR A 165 -15.17 10.75 -14.50
CA TYR A 165 -15.39 12.19 -14.35
C TYR A 165 -15.35 12.92 -15.70
N ARG A 166 -14.42 12.56 -16.58
CA ARG A 166 -14.15 13.26 -17.84
C ARG A 166 -14.86 12.68 -19.04
N ASP A 167 -15.04 11.36 -19.07
CA ASP A 167 -15.65 10.66 -20.21
C ASP A 167 -17.08 10.20 -19.86
N PRO A 168 -18.13 10.79 -20.48
CA PRO A 168 -19.51 10.36 -20.26
C PRO A 168 -19.77 8.91 -20.70
N ASN A 169 -18.94 8.34 -21.56
CA ASN A 169 -19.03 6.96 -22.03
C ASN A 169 -18.07 6.01 -21.30
N SER A 170 -17.44 6.45 -20.24
CA SER A 170 -16.50 5.63 -19.48
C SER A 170 -17.19 4.37 -18.92
N PRO A 171 -16.54 3.19 -19.03
CA PRO A 171 -17.04 1.96 -18.41
C PRO A 171 -17.10 2.02 -16.89
N TYR A 172 -16.47 3.03 -16.29
CA TYR A 172 -16.46 3.26 -14.84
C TYR A 172 -17.57 4.22 -14.37
N ARG A 173 -18.39 4.70 -15.29
CA ARG A 173 -19.52 5.60 -15.00
C ARG A 173 -20.80 4.79 -15.03
N SER A 174 -21.32 4.40 -13.86
CA SER A 174 -22.62 3.73 -13.68
C SER A 174 -23.67 4.70 -13.18
#